data_a6839329f4222e8857b0bcbf0cd3c641
#
_entry.id   a6839329f4222e8857b0bcbf0cd3c641
#
_cell.length_a   1.000
_cell.length_b   1.000
_cell.length_c   1.000
_cell.angle_alpha   90.00
_cell.angle_beta   90.00
_cell.angle_gamma   90.00
#
_symmetry.space_group_name_H-M   'P 1'
#
loop_
_entity.id
_entity.type
_entity.pdbx_description
1 polymer ?
#
loop_
_entity_poly.entity_id
_entity_poly.type
_entity_poly.pdbx_seq_one_letter_code
_entity_poly.pdbx_strand_id
1 'polypeptide(L)' 'MLYRTLKRLIELGRTDGLETKIDVFYAAGKLTDDEYDELINLLRAAE' A
#
# COMPACT_ATOMS: atom_id res chain seq x y z
N MET A 1 7.75 -7.79 -4.20
CA MET A 1 7.36 -8.68 -3.11
C MET A 1 6.45 -7.98 -2.15
N LEU A 2 6.96 -7.01 -1.39
CA LEU A 2 6.14 -6.27 -0.44
C LEU A 2 5.00 -5.53 -1.14
N TYR A 3 5.29 -4.90 -2.27
CA TYR A 3 4.29 -4.19 -3.04
C TYR A 3 3.12 -5.11 -3.40
N ARG A 4 3.44 -6.31 -3.87
CA ARG A 4 2.42 -7.26 -4.29
C ARG A 4 1.55 -7.69 -3.10
N THR A 5 2.16 -7.91 -1.95
CA THR A 5 1.44 -8.29 -0.75
C THR A 5 0.48 -7.19 -0.32
N LEU A 6 0.96 -5.94 -0.32
CA LEU A 6 0.12 -4.80 0.06
C LEU A 6 -1.03 -4.62 -0.93
N LYS A 7 -0.76 -4.77 -2.22
CA LYS A 7 -1.78 -4.67 -3.23
C LYS A 7 -2.87 -5.71 -3.01
N ARG A 8 -2.46 -6.94 -2.67
CA ARG A 8 -3.41 -8.01 -2.42
C ARG A 8 -4.29 -7.71 -1.21
N LEU A 9 -3.71 -7.15 -0.16
CA LEU A 9 -4.49 -6.78 1.03
C LEU A 9 -5.56 -5.77 0.69
N ILE A 10 -5.23 -4.80 -0.17
CA ILE A 10 -6.21 -3.80 -0.61
C ILE A 10 -7.33 -4.48 -1.39
N GLU A 11 -6.98 -5.39 -2.29
CA GLU A 11 -7.96 -6.10 -3.10
C GLU A 11 -8.88 -6.96 -2.26
N LEU A 12 -8.39 -7.45 -1.13
CA LEU A 12 -9.18 -8.24 -0.20
C LEU A 12 -10.03 -7.39 0.74
N GLY A 13 -9.91 -6.07 0.66
CA GLY A 13 -10.65 -5.18 1.52
C GLY A 13 -10.06 -5.02 2.91
N ARG A 14 -8.84 -5.47 3.11
CA ARG A 14 -8.17 -5.38 4.40
C ARG A 14 -7.36 -4.09 4.46
N THR A 15 -8.08 -2.99 4.62
CA THR A 15 -7.47 -1.66 4.55
C THR A 15 -7.24 -1.01 5.92
N ASP A 16 -7.64 -1.67 7.01
CA ASP A 16 -7.49 -1.12 8.36
C ASP A 16 -6.02 -0.87 8.67
N GLY A 17 -5.67 0.39 8.88
CA GLY A 17 -4.31 0.76 9.22
C GLY A 17 -3.30 0.51 8.11
N LEU A 18 -3.76 0.15 6.93
CA LEU A 18 -2.87 -0.18 5.82
C LEU A 18 -2.15 1.06 5.30
N GLU A 19 -2.80 2.21 5.32
CA GLU A 19 -2.17 3.45 4.88
C GLU A 19 -0.92 3.74 5.72
N THR A 20 -1.04 3.57 7.02
CA THR A 20 0.10 3.77 7.92
C THR A 20 1.22 2.78 7.60
N LYS A 21 0.88 1.53 7.34
CA LYS A 21 1.87 0.52 6.99
C LYS A 21 2.56 0.87 5.68
N ILE A 22 1.81 1.32 4.70
CA ILE A 22 2.38 1.72 3.41
C ILE A 22 3.35 2.87 3.61
N ASP A 23 2.96 3.87 4.42
CA ASP A 23 3.83 5.00 4.71
C ASP A 23 5.12 4.57 5.39
N VAL A 24 5.02 3.66 6.35
CA VAL A 24 6.19 3.16 7.08
C VAL A 24 7.12 2.42 6.12
N PHE A 25 6.60 1.56 5.28
CA PHE A 25 7.40 0.81 4.32
C PHE A 25 8.05 1.73 3.30
N TYR A 26 7.35 2.75 2.87
CA TYR A 26 7.91 3.73 1.95
C TYR A 26 9.06 4.48 2.62
N ALA A 27 8.85 4.94 3.84
CA ALA A 27 9.88 5.65 4.59
C ALA A 27 11.10 4.77 4.85
N ALA A 28 10.90 3.45 4.99
CA ALA A 28 11.97 2.50 5.20
C ALA A 28 12.70 2.12 3.91
N GLY A 29 12.28 2.69 2.77
CA GLY A 29 12.91 2.39 1.49
C GLY A 29 12.50 1.04 0.90
N LYS A 30 11.40 0.49 1.37
CA LYS A 30 10.90 -0.81 0.88
C LYS A 30 10.00 -0.67 -0.33
N LEU A 31 9.54 0.53 -0.63
CA LEU A 31 8.68 0.82 -1.78
C LEU A 31 9.29 1.94 -2.60
N THR A 32 9.13 1.84 -3.93
CA THR A 32 9.52 2.94 -4.80
C THR A 32 8.41 3.99 -4.81
N ASP A 33 8.73 5.18 -5.32
CA ASP A 33 7.73 6.25 -5.43
C ASP A 33 6.53 5.79 -6.25
N ASP A 34 6.77 5.10 -7.35
CA ASP A 34 5.70 4.61 -8.22
C ASP A 34 4.83 3.60 -7.49
N GLU A 35 5.46 2.69 -6.76
CA GLU A 35 4.74 1.68 -5.99
C GLU A 35 3.89 2.33 -4.89
N TYR A 36 4.46 3.31 -4.23
CA TYR A 36 3.74 4.02 -3.18
C TYR A 36 2.51 4.72 -3.76
N ASP A 37 2.68 5.46 -4.85
CA ASP A 37 1.57 6.17 -5.48
C ASP A 37 0.47 5.20 -5.91
N GLU A 38 0.85 4.08 -6.51
CA GLU A 38 -0.12 3.11 -6.97
C GLU A 38 -0.91 2.50 -5.81
N LEU A 39 -0.21 2.16 -4.73
CA LEU A 39 -0.87 1.59 -3.56
C LEU A 39 -1.82 2.59 -2.92
N ILE A 40 -1.43 3.83 -2.80
CA ILE A 40 -2.28 4.86 -2.22
C ILE A 40 -3.53 5.07 -3.08
N ASN A 41 -3.36 5.10 -4.41
CA ASN A 41 -4.50 5.25 -5.31
C ASN A 41 -5.47 4.07 -5.18
N LEU A 42 -4.94 2.85 -5.11
CA LEU A 42 -5.76 1.66 -4.93
C LEU A 42 -6.50 1.70 -3.60
N LEU A 43 -5.82 2.14 -2.55
CA LEU A 43 -6.40 2.22 -1.22
C LEU A 43 -7.57 3.20 -1.19
N ARG A 44 -7.39 4.36 -1.81
CA ARG A 44 -8.46 5.36 -1.89
C ARG A 44 -9.65 4.84 -2.68
N ALA A 45 -9.38 4.12 -3.75
CA ALA A 45 -10.45 3.55 -4.57
C ALA A 45 -11.22 2.47 -3.82
N ALA A 46 -10.56 1.79 -2.88
CA ALA A 46 -11.20 0.73 -2.11
C ALA A 46 -12.04 1.28 -0.96
N GLU A 47 -11.80 2.51 -0.56
CA GLU A 47 -12.58 3.14 0.48
C GLU A 47 -13.88 3.68 -0.10
#